data_9d49e0525ee9491fc86779a67a9ad5cb
#
_entry.id   9d49e0525ee9491fc86779a67a9ad5cb
#
_cell.length_a   1.000
_cell.length_b   1.000
_cell.length_c   1.000
_cell.angle_alpha   90.00
_cell.angle_beta   90.00
_cell.angle_gamma   90.00
#
_symmetry.space_group_name_H-M   'P 1'
#
loop_
_entity.id
_entity.type
_entity.pdbx_description
1 polymer ?
#
loop_
_entity_poly.entity_id
_entity_poly.type
_entity_poly.pdbx_seq_one_letter_code
_entity_poly.pdbx_strand_id
1 'polypeptide(L)'
;MNTIVGIPAYNEEKNIAAIITRLKKITDKIIVCNDGSSDLTSKIAEELGAIVINHERNLGYGAAIRSIFLKAKNSDCDILVTFDADGQHRVEDVDKVIKPISNGESDIVIGSRFLDESKKEVPNYRKVGIKVITKITNATIKKQLTDAQSGFRAYSKKVLNELNPSELGMGISTEILIKASAKKFRISEVPIKIFYDGDTSTHNPITHGSSVIISTIKYTSLQRPLTFYGIPSVIFLLIGGVFSYLAIQYYVEVGRLSTNLTIISATTVLIGIVLLITAILLFSLVSVVRERKD
;
A
#
# COMPACT_ATOMS: atom_id res chain seq x y z
N MET A 1 -7.45 20.27 18.40
CA MET A 1 -6.62 19.36 17.59
C MET A 1 -6.32 20.02 16.25
N ASN A 2 -5.03 20.11 15.92
CA ASN A 2 -4.58 20.69 14.65
C ASN A 2 -4.64 19.63 13.54
N THR A 3 -5.66 19.73 12.68
CA THR A 3 -5.80 18.85 11.52
C THR A 3 -5.16 19.48 10.29
N ILE A 4 -4.33 18.72 9.60
CA ILE A 4 -3.75 19.07 8.31
C ILE A 4 -4.34 18.14 7.24
N VAL A 5 -4.77 18.71 6.11
CA VAL A 5 -5.15 17.92 4.95
C VAL A 5 -4.03 17.96 3.92
N GLY A 6 -3.53 16.80 3.52
CA GLY A 6 -2.49 16.65 2.53
C GLY A 6 -3.04 16.12 1.21
N ILE A 7 -2.76 16.80 0.12
CA ILE A 7 -3.28 16.53 -1.21
C ILE A 7 -2.11 16.22 -2.15
N PRO A 8 -1.89 14.97 -2.56
CA PRO A 8 -1.02 14.66 -3.69
C PRO A 8 -1.70 15.08 -4.99
N ALA A 9 -1.01 15.84 -5.84
CA ALA A 9 -1.58 16.37 -7.07
C ALA A 9 -0.59 16.26 -8.25
N TYR A 10 -1.08 15.83 -9.40
CA TYR A 10 -0.34 15.80 -10.66
C TYR A 10 -1.27 16.07 -11.83
N ASN A 11 -1.17 17.27 -12.44
CA ASN A 11 -2.01 17.76 -13.53
C ASN A 11 -3.51 17.74 -13.16
N GLU A 12 -3.84 18.41 -12.06
CA GLU A 12 -5.20 18.49 -11.49
C GLU A 12 -5.77 19.93 -11.48
N GLU A 13 -5.34 20.78 -12.41
CA GLU A 13 -5.81 22.19 -12.49
C GLU A 13 -7.33 22.32 -12.51
N LYS A 14 -8.05 21.35 -13.08
CA LYS A 14 -9.51 21.33 -13.18
C LYS A 14 -10.21 21.12 -11.84
N ASN A 15 -9.59 20.38 -10.94
CA ASN A 15 -10.22 19.90 -9.71
C ASN A 15 -9.69 20.61 -8.46
N ILE A 16 -8.40 20.97 -8.46
CA ILE A 16 -7.69 21.41 -7.24
C ILE A 16 -8.32 22.64 -6.58
N ALA A 17 -8.82 23.60 -7.38
CA ALA A 17 -9.45 24.82 -6.85
C ALA A 17 -10.72 24.52 -6.04
N ALA A 18 -11.59 23.68 -6.58
CA ALA A 18 -12.84 23.29 -5.93
C ALA A 18 -12.58 22.50 -4.64
N ILE A 19 -11.58 21.60 -4.66
CA ILE A 19 -11.20 20.77 -3.52
C ILE A 19 -10.66 21.65 -2.39
N ILE A 20 -9.66 22.50 -2.65
CA ILE A 20 -9.09 23.40 -1.65
C ILE A 20 -10.16 24.31 -1.04
N THR A 21 -11.01 24.90 -1.88
CA THR A 21 -12.08 25.81 -1.41
C THR A 21 -13.08 25.11 -0.48
N ARG A 22 -13.41 23.83 -0.77
CA ARG A 22 -14.29 23.04 0.10
C ARG A 22 -13.58 22.62 1.39
N LEU A 23 -12.32 22.18 1.32
CA LEU A 23 -11.54 21.73 2.48
C LEU A 23 -11.24 22.88 3.45
N LYS A 24 -11.14 24.12 2.98
CA LYS A 24 -11.01 25.31 3.83
C LYS A 24 -12.17 25.55 4.78
N LYS A 25 -13.32 24.91 4.57
CA LYS A 25 -14.44 24.92 5.52
C LYS A 25 -14.19 24.01 6.74
N ILE A 26 -13.21 23.10 6.64
CA ILE A 26 -12.87 22.13 7.69
C ILE A 26 -11.56 22.50 8.37
N THR A 27 -10.55 22.93 7.60
CA THR A 27 -9.24 23.34 8.10
C THR A 27 -8.59 24.38 7.22
N ASP A 28 -7.89 25.33 7.84
CA ASP A 28 -7.06 26.30 7.12
C ASP A 28 -5.68 25.74 6.75
N LYS A 29 -5.30 24.57 7.29
CA LYS A 29 -3.98 23.96 7.09
C LYS A 29 -4.05 22.88 6.00
N ILE A 30 -3.83 23.30 4.75
CA ILE A 30 -3.82 22.42 3.58
C ILE A 30 -2.40 22.36 3.01
N ILE A 31 -1.87 21.16 2.82
CA ILE A 31 -0.60 20.91 2.14
C ILE A 31 -0.92 20.28 0.78
N VAL A 32 -0.47 20.89 -0.29
CA VAL A 32 -0.54 20.31 -1.64
C VAL A 32 0.88 19.86 -2.04
N CYS A 33 1.05 18.60 -2.36
CA CYS A 33 2.28 18.15 -3.00
C CYS A 33 2.07 18.04 -4.50
N ASN A 34 2.57 19.05 -5.21
CA ASN A 34 2.61 19.06 -6.68
C ASN A 34 3.74 18.16 -7.16
N ASP A 35 3.38 17.02 -7.75
CA ASP A 35 4.35 16.00 -8.20
C ASP A 35 4.85 16.27 -9.63
N GLY A 36 5.36 17.48 -9.86
CA GLY A 36 5.93 17.90 -11.14
C GLY A 36 4.86 18.11 -12.24
N SER A 37 3.73 18.72 -11.90
CA SER A 37 2.69 19.09 -12.88
C SER A 37 3.22 20.07 -13.93
N SER A 38 2.72 19.94 -15.15
CA SER A 38 2.99 20.83 -16.28
C SER A 38 1.88 21.87 -16.51
N ASP A 39 0.77 21.76 -15.78
CA ASP A 39 -0.40 22.64 -15.82
C ASP A 39 -0.38 23.68 -14.69
N LEU A 40 -1.49 24.36 -14.47
CA LEU A 40 -1.62 25.39 -13.44
C LEU A 40 -1.88 24.87 -12.01
N THR A 41 -1.78 23.55 -11.76
CA THR A 41 -2.08 22.92 -10.46
C THR A 41 -1.38 23.63 -9.29
N SER A 42 -0.05 23.81 -9.38
CA SER A 42 0.76 24.44 -8.32
C SER A 42 0.32 25.87 -8.05
N LYS A 43 0.21 26.67 -9.13
CA LYS A 43 -0.13 28.09 -9.04
C LYS A 43 -1.49 28.31 -8.42
N ILE A 44 -2.50 27.53 -8.84
CA ILE A 44 -3.85 27.59 -8.28
C ILE A 44 -3.84 27.27 -6.78
N ALA A 45 -3.10 26.22 -6.38
CA ALA A 45 -2.99 25.82 -4.98
C ALA A 45 -2.33 26.91 -4.11
N GLU A 46 -1.27 27.57 -4.62
CA GLU A 46 -0.57 28.66 -3.95
C GLU A 46 -1.47 29.89 -3.79
N GLU A 47 -2.15 30.31 -4.86
CA GLU A 47 -3.07 31.46 -4.84
C GLU A 47 -4.25 31.22 -3.88
N LEU A 48 -4.68 29.99 -3.72
CA LEU A 48 -5.69 29.62 -2.72
C LEU A 48 -5.10 29.46 -1.30
N GLY A 49 -3.83 29.79 -1.07
CA GLY A 49 -3.21 29.81 0.25
C GLY A 49 -2.92 28.43 0.83
N ALA A 50 -2.79 27.40 0.01
CA ALA A 50 -2.26 26.12 0.45
C ALA A 50 -0.72 26.18 0.60
N ILE A 51 -0.17 25.36 1.48
CA ILE A 51 1.27 25.15 1.56
C ILE A 51 1.65 24.19 0.43
N VAL A 52 2.36 24.67 -0.58
CA VAL A 52 2.72 23.85 -1.74
C VAL A 52 4.14 23.29 -1.59
N ILE A 53 4.30 22.00 -1.87
CA ILE A 53 5.57 21.30 -2.03
C ILE A 53 5.70 20.96 -3.50
N ASN A 54 6.70 21.51 -4.19
CA ASN A 54 6.93 21.26 -5.60
C ASN A 54 8.03 20.22 -5.79
N HIS A 55 7.75 19.13 -6.51
CA HIS A 55 8.75 18.22 -7.05
C HIS A 55 9.22 18.73 -8.41
N GLU A 56 10.51 18.64 -8.71
CA GLU A 56 11.08 19.08 -10.01
C GLU A 56 10.54 18.25 -11.20
N ARG A 57 10.09 17.03 -10.95
CA ARG A 57 9.51 16.10 -11.93
C ARG A 57 8.54 15.16 -11.24
N ASN A 58 7.75 14.42 -12.01
CA ASN A 58 6.90 13.38 -11.47
C ASN A 58 7.76 12.26 -10.84
N LEU A 59 7.65 12.10 -9.54
CA LEU A 59 8.34 11.09 -8.73
C LEU A 59 7.41 9.94 -8.33
N GLY A 60 6.10 10.10 -8.56
CA GLY A 60 5.04 9.14 -8.26
C GLY A 60 4.23 9.46 -7.01
N TYR A 61 3.02 8.91 -6.98
CA TYR A 61 2.04 9.12 -5.90
C TYR A 61 2.63 8.91 -4.50
N GLY A 62 3.42 7.85 -4.32
CA GLY A 62 4.05 7.55 -3.04
C GLY A 62 5.08 8.59 -2.62
N ALA A 63 5.81 9.18 -3.58
CA ALA A 63 6.75 10.26 -3.30
C ALA A 63 6.00 11.50 -2.79
N ALA A 64 4.86 11.84 -3.41
CA ALA A 64 4.00 12.95 -2.97
C ALA A 64 3.46 12.71 -1.54
N ILE A 65 2.94 11.53 -1.25
CA ILE A 65 2.49 11.14 0.10
C ILE A 65 3.63 11.22 1.12
N ARG A 66 4.83 10.74 0.76
CA ARG A 66 6.01 10.84 1.63
C ARG A 66 6.38 12.28 1.95
N SER A 67 6.36 13.17 0.96
CA SER A 67 6.63 14.60 1.14
C SER A 67 5.60 15.27 2.03
N ILE A 68 4.31 14.91 1.89
CA ILE A 68 3.22 15.36 2.76
C ILE A 68 3.44 14.89 4.20
N PHE A 69 3.77 13.59 4.40
CA PHE A 69 4.06 13.05 5.73
C PHE A 69 5.20 13.80 6.42
N LEU A 70 6.30 14.01 5.69
CA LEU A 70 7.46 14.73 6.21
C LEU A 70 7.12 16.17 6.60
N LYS A 71 6.37 16.88 5.76
CA LYS A 71 5.93 18.25 6.04
C LYS A 71 4.98 18.30 7.24
N ALA A 72 4.01 17.39 7.30
CA ALA A 72 3.07 17.31 8.42
C ALA A 72 3.79 16.96 9.74
N LYS A 73 4.75 16.02 9.73
CA LYS A 73 5.57 15.67 10.89
C LYS A 73 6.35 16.87 11.45
N ASN A 74 6.89 17.71 10.56
CA ASN A 74 7.65 18.91 10.93
C ASN A 74 6.77 20.13 11.21
N SER A 75 5.45 19.97 11.19
CA SER A 75 4.46 20.96 11.54
C SER A 75 3.76 20.57 12.84
N ASP A 76 3.09 21.53 13.48
CA ASP A 76 2.22 21.20 14.62
C ASP A 76 0.93 20.52 14.11
N CYS A 77 1.02 19.21 13.85
CA CYS A 77 -0.02 18.36 13.28
C CYS A 77 -0.42 17.28 14.28
N ASP A 78 -1.67 17.29 14.73
CA ASP A 78 -2.22 16.21 15.56
C ASP A 78 -2.82 15.10 14.70
N ILE A 79 -3.48 15.47 13.58
CA ILE A 79 -4.09 14.54 12.62
C ILE A 79 -3.75 14.98 11.21
N LEU A 80 -3.13 14.09 10.43
CA LEU A 80 -2.97 14.23 8.99
C LEU A 80 -4.09 13.47 8.28
N VAL A 81 -4.80 14.15 7.38
CA VAL A 81 -5.73 13.50 6.44
C VAL A 81 -5.13 13.55 5.05
N THR A 82 -4.97 12.41 4.38
CA THR A 82 -4.63 12.36 2.95
C THR A 82 -5.91 12.36 2.12
N PHE A 83 -5.97 13.21 1.10
CA PHE A 83 -7.15 13.43 0.27
C PHE A 83 -6.74 13.53 -1.19
N ASP A 84 -7.30 12.70 -2.08
CA ASP A 84 -6.88 12.67 -3.49
C ASP A 84 -7.45 13.89 -4.26
N ALA A 85 -6.66 14.40 -5.23
CA ALA A 85 -6.99 15.62 -6.00
C ALA A 85 -7.93 15.38 -7.19
N ASP A 86 -8.38 14.14 -7.43
CA ASP A 86 -9.16 13.72 -8.60
C ASP A 86 -10.67 14.07 -8.52
N GLY A 87 -11.11 14.68 -7.43
CA GLY A 87 -12.51 15.08 -7.20
C GLY A 87 -13.45 13.92 -6.88
N GLN A 88 -12.98 12.69 -6.76
CA GLN A 88 -13.82 11.52 -6.49
C GLN A 88 -14.30 11.45 -5.03
N HIS A 89 -13.54 12.02 -4.10
CA HIS A 89 -13.85 11.98 -2.66
C HIS A 89 -14.74 13.14 -2.23
N ARG A 90 -15.63 12.86 -1.29
CA ARG A 90 -16.47 13.87 -0.65
C ARG A 90 -15.75 14.51 0.52
N VAL A 91 -15.72 15.85 0.53
CA VAL A 91 -15.12 16.61 1.64
C VAL A 91 -15.88 16.39 2.96
N GLU A 92 -17.19 16.15 2.90
CA GLU A 92 -18.05 15.86 4.05
C GLU A 92 -17.66 14.53 4.77
N ASP A 93 -16.93 13.64 4.10
CA ASP A 93 -16.45 12.40 4.72
C ASP A 93 -15.15 12.58 5.53
N VAL A 94 -14.54 13.79 5.48
CA VAL A 94 -13.31 14.09 6.26
C VAL A 94 -13.53 13.96 7.75
N ASP A 95 -14.65 14.42 8.26
CA ASP A 95 -14.98 14.28 9.69
C ASP A 95 -15.12 12.80 10.11
N LYS A 96 -15.59 11.93 9.21
CA LYS A 96 -15.73 10.50 9.51
C LYS A 96 -14.38 9.83 9.73
N VAL A 97 -13.34 10.19 8.96
CA VAL A 97 -12.01 9.62 9.14
C VAL A 97 -11.25 10.23 10.31
N ILE A 98 -11.56 11.47 10.69
CA ILE A 98 -10.94 12.17 11.83
C ILE A 98 -11.48 11.64 13.17
N LYS A 99 -12.80 11.43 13.26
CA LYS A 99 -13.50 11.13 14.52
C LYS A 99 -12.93 9.95 15.31
N PRO A 100 -12.61 8.78 14.74
CA PRO A 100 -12.05 7.68 15.52
C PRO A 100 -10.66 7.96 16.11
N ILE A 101 -9.86 8.84 15.44
CA ILE A 101 -8.56 9.28 15.98
C ILE A 101 -8.77 10.27 17.12
N SER A 102 -9.67 11.25 16.93
CA SER A 102 -10.00 12.24 17.97
C SER A 102 -10.55 11.61 19.23
N ASN A 103 -11.30 10.52 19.11
CA ASN A 103 -11.81 9.74 20.25
C ASN A 103 -10.75 8.83 20.87
N GLY A 104 -9.54 8.75 20.31
CA GLY A 104 -8.50 7.83 20.78
C GLY A 104 -8.78 6.35 20.51
N GLU A 105 -9.69 6.02 19.59
CA GLU A 105 -10.08 4.65 19.25
C GLU A 105 -9.10 4.02 18.25
N SER A 106 -8.53 4.84 17.36
CA SER A 106 -7.65 4.40 16.26
C SER A 106 -6.45 5.30 16.08
N ASP A 107 -5.38 4.74 15.52
CA ASP A 107 -4.17 5.47 15.16
C ASP A 107 -4.14 5.78 13.65
N ILE A 108 -4.78 4.91 12.84
CA ILE A 108 -5.00 5.09 11.39
C ILE A 108 -6.45 4.77 11.08
N VAL A 109 -7.10 5.62 10.29
CA VAL A 109 -8.46 5.40 9.78
C VAL A 109 -8.44 5.43 8.26
N ILE A 110 -9.05 4.42 7.64
CA ILE A 110 -9.18 4.28 6.19
C ILE A 110 -10.62 4.58 5.80
N GLY A 111 -10.81 5.49 4.86
CA GLY A 111 -12.10 5.67 4.19
C GLY A 111 -12.31 4.53 3.20
N SER A 112 -13.16 3.55 3.55
CA SER A 112 -13.42 2.39 2.72
C SER A 112 -14.60 2.59 1.77
N ARG A 113 -14.39 2.23 0.51
CA ARG A 113 -15.37 2.21 -0.56
C ARG A 113 -16.31 0.99 -0.50
N PHE A 114 -16.03 0.04 0.39
CA PHE A 114 -16.68 -1.28 0.40
C PHE A 114 -17.45 -1.59 1.69
N LEU A 115 -17.50 -0.67 2.65
CA LEU A 115 -18.21 -0.86 3.92
C LEU A 115 -19.71 -0.55 3.84
N ASP A 116 -20.15 0.24 2.85
CA ASP A 116 -21.55 0.66 2.71
C ASP A 116 -22.10 0.27 1.32
N GLU A 117 -23.35 0.64 1.02
CA GLU A 117 -24.04 0.40 -0.28
C GLU A 117 -23.34 1.00 -1.50
N SER A 118 -22.38 1.92 -1.29
CA SER A 118 -21.46 2.47 -2.31
C SER A 118 -20.65 1.42 -3.09
N LYS A 119 -20.70 0.15 -2.66
CA LYS A 119 -20.14 -1.00 -3.42
C LYS A 119 -20.60 -1.07 -4.88
N LYS A 120 -21.74 -0.49 -5.22
CA LYS A 120 -22.30 -0.53 -6.58
C LYS A 120 -21.59 0.41 -7.57
N GLU A 121 -20.98 1.46 -7.07
CA GLU A 121 -20.38 2.54 -7.90
C GLU A 121 -18.97 2.22 -8.42
N VAL A 122 -18.25 1.26 -7.79
CA VAL A 122 -16.90 0.88 -8.22
C VAL A 122 -16.92 -0.02 -9.45
N PRO A 123 -16.25 0.32 -10.58
CA PRO A 123 -16.16 -0.54 -11.76
C PRO A 123 -15.63 -1.94 -11.44
N ASN A 124 -16.21 -2.99 -12.04
CA ASN A 124 -15.92 -4.38 -11.68
C ASN A 124 -14.43 -4.76 -11.82
N TYR A 125 -13.73 -4.28 -12.84
CA TYR A 125 -12.30 -4.55 -13.02
C TYR A 125 -11.43 -3.96 -11.92
N ARG A 126 -11.74 -2.73 -11.45
CA ARG A 126 -11.06 -2.11 -10.29
C ARG A 126 -11.38 -2.86 -9.00
N LYS A 127 -12.63 -3.29 -8.85
CA LYS A 127 -13.09 -4.06 -7.68
C LYS A 127 -12.31 -5.35 -7.48
N VAL A 128 -12.04 -6.09 -8.56
CA VAL A 128 -11.24 -7.33 -8.53
C VAL A 128 -9.79 -7.03 -8.10
N GLY A 129 -9.14 -6.04 -8.72
CA GLY A 129 -7.77 -5.66 -8.38
C GLY A 129 -7.63 -5.24 -6.91
N ILE A 130 -8.52 -4.35 -6.43
CA ILE A 130 -8.51 -3.90 -5.03
C ILE A 130 -8.71 -5.08 -4.07
N LYS A 131 -9.65 -5.99 -4.36
CA LYS A 131 -9.91 -7.17 -3.52
C LYS A 131 -8.71 -8.11 -3.43
N VAL A 132 -8.01 -8.35 -4.54
CA VAL A 132 -6.81 -9.21 -4.56
C VAL A 132 -5.72 -8.59 -3.67
N ILE A 133 -5.41 -7.31 -3.88
CA ILE A 133 -4.39 -6.61 -3.09
C ILE A 133 -4.78 -6.54 -1.62
N THR A 134 -6.05 -6.22 -1.33
CA THR A 134 -6.56 -6.19 0.05
C THR A 134 -6.45 -7.57 0.72
N LYS A 135 -6.75 -8.67 0.00
CA LYS A 135 -6.61 -10.03 0.53
C LYS A 135 -5.15 -10.37 0.87
N ILE A 136 -4.20 -10.02 0.00
CA ILE A 136 -2.76 -10.21 0.26
C ILE A 136 -2.32 -9.37 1.46
N THR A 137 -2.75 -8.10 1.52
CA THR A 137 -2.44 -7.20 2.64
C THR A 137 -2.99 -7.76 3.95
N ASN A 138 -4.25 -8.20 3.98
CA ASN A 138 -4.90 -8.78 5.15
C ASN A 138 -4.17 -10.02 5.69
N ALA A 139 -3.73 -10.91 4.79
CA ALA A 139 -2.92 -12.07 5.16
C ALA A 139 -1.60 -11.66 5.83
N THR A 140 -0.99 -10.55 5.36
CA THR A 140 0.27 -10.03 5.91
C THR A 140 0.08 -9.38 7.28
N ILE A 141 -0.95 -8.53 7.44
CA ILE A 141 -1.19 -7.75 8.66
C ILE A 141 -2.05 -8.48 9.70
N LYS A 142 -2.59 -9.66 9.36
CA LYS A 142 -3.54 -10.44 10.19
C LYS A 142 -4.77 -9.63 10.63
N LYS A 143 -5.30 -8.79 9.73
CA LYS A 143 -6.53 -7.99 9.92
C LYS A 143 -7.49 -8.21 8.77
N GLN A 144 -8.74 -7.84 8.97
CA GLN A 144 -9.83 -7.96 7.98
C GLN A 144 -10.21 -6.54 7.49
N LEU A 145 -9.37 -5.94 6.65
CA LEU A 145 -9.70 -4.70 5.97
C LEU A 145 -10.53 -4.99 4.73
N THR A 146 -11.40 -4.04 4.37
CA THR A 146 -12.23 -4.10 3.16
C THR A 146 -11.61 -3.33 1.99
N ASP A 147 -10.79 -2.28 2.29
CA ASP A 147 -10.15 -1.42 1.28
C ASP A 147 -8.73 -0.99 1.66
N ALA A 148 -7.75 -1.85 1.42
CA ALA A 148 -6.33 -1.53 1.66
C ALA A 148 -5.73 -0.54 0.63
N GLN A 149 -6.48 -0.15 -0.41
CA GLN A 149 -5.98 0.69 -1.51
C GLN A 149 -6.53 2.13 -1.50
N SER A 150 -7.48 2.44 -0.64
CA SER A 150 -7.98 3.81 -0.50
C SER A 150 -6.84 4.76 -0.12
N GLY A 151 -6.69 5.89 -0.83
CA GLY A 151 -5.78 6.99 -0.51
C GLY A 151 -6.35 7.94 0.53
N PHE A 152 -7.67 7.93 0.72
CA PHE A 152 -8.35 8.75 1.69
C PHE A 152 -8.24 8.15 3.10
N ARG A 153 -7.34 8.71 3.90
CA ARG A 153 -6.99 8.19 5.23
C ARG A 153 -6.71 9.31 6.22
N ALA A 154 -6.88 9.00 7.51
CA ALA A 154 -6.40 9.84 8.58
C ALA A 154 -5.32 9.12 9.40
N TYR A 155 -4.34 9.89 9.89
CA TYR A 155 -3.19 9.40 10.65
C TYR A 155 -2.99 10.27 11.89
N SER A 156 -2.82 9.64 13.05
CA SER A 156 -2.51 10.33 14.30
C SER A 156 -1.06 10.86 14.32
N LYS A 157 -0.79 11.86 15.15
CA LYS A 157 0.57 12.38 15.42
C LYS A 157 1.57 11.28 15.76
N LYS A 158 1.13 10.26 16.52
CA LYS A 158 1.95 9.10 16.87
C LYS A 158 2.41 8.35 15.62
N VAL A 159 1.51 8.11 14.67
CA VAL A 159 1.84 7.46 13.40
C VAL A 159 2.82 8.30 12.58
N LEU A 160 2.61 9.61 12.49
CA LEU A 160 3.50 10.52 11.77
C LEU A 160 4.93 10.49 12.35
N ASN A 161 5.06 10.44 13.65
CA ASN A 161 6.37 10.43 14.32
C ASN A 161 7.14 9.13 14.13
N GLU A 162 6.46 8.00 14.14
CA GLU A 162 7.09 6.68 14.16
C GLU A 162 7.14 6.00 12.80
N LEU A 163 6.32 6.44 11.83
CA LEU A 163 6.20 5.76 10.55
C LEU A 163 6.84 6.58 9.43
N ASN A 164 7.80 5.97 8.73
CA ASN A 164 8.48 6.61 7.59
C ASN A 164 8.17 5.80 6.33
N PRO A 165 7.21 6.24 5.50
CA PRO A 165 6.94 5.64 4.20
C PRO A 165 8.14 5.81 3.27
N SER A 166 8.42 4.81 2.43
CA SER A 166 9.59 4.78 1.54
C SER A 166 9.27 4.44 0.08
N GLU A 167 8.10 3.84 -0.17
CA GLU A 167 7.64 3.52 -1.52
C GLU A 167 7.31 4.80 -2.30
N LEU A 168 7.75 4.88 -3.56
CA LEU A 168 7.51 6.06 -4.40
C LEU A 168 6.26 5.94 -5.26
N GLY A 169 5.79 4.71 -5.51
CA GLY A 169 4.62 4.43 -6.33
C GLY A 169 3.34 4.20 -5.54
N MET A 170 2.34 3.62 -6.21
CA MET A 170 1.01 3.32 -5.63
C MET A 170 1.04 2.27 -4.50
N GLY A 171 2.14 1.52 -4.37
CA GLY A 171 2.34 0.55 -3.29
C GLY A 171 2.46 1.16 -1.89
N ILE A 172 2.61 2.49 -1.79
CA ILE A 172 2.74 3.21 -0.51
C ILE A 172 1.55 2.94 0.41
N SER A 173 0.34 2.83 -0.14
CA SER A 173 -0.88 2.53 0.62
C SER A 173 -0.77 1.21 1.38
N THR A 174 -0.21 0.18 0.74
CA THR A 174 0.03 -1.13 1.35
C THR A 174 1.22 -1.11 2.30
N GLU A 175 2.32 -0.45 1.91
CA GLU A 175 3.51 -0.28 2.75
C GLU A 175 3.16 0.31 4.12
N ILE A 176 2.40 1.42 4.13
CA ILE A 176 1.97 2.09 5.35
C ILE A 176 1.22 1.11 6.27
N LEU A 177 0.28 0.33 5.74
CA LEU A 177 -0.49 -0.63 6.53
C LEU A 177 0.37 -1.75 7.09
N ILE A 178 1.31 -2.28 6.29
CA ILE A 178 2.23 -3.34 6.74
C ILE A 178 3.15 -2.81 7.85
N LYS A 179 3.75 -1.62 7.67
CA LYS A 179 4.60 -0.98 8.68
C LYS A 179 3.81 -0.64 9.95
N ALA A 180 2.59 -0.13 9.81
CA ALA A 180 1.71 0.19 10.93
C ALA A 180 1.34 -1.06 11.74
N SER A 181 0.99 -2.15 11.06
CA SER A 181 0.69 -3.43 11.72
C SER A 181 1.90 -4.00 12.47
N ALA A 182 3.10 -3.91 11.89
CA ALA A 182 4.33 -4.35 12.54
C ALA A 182 4.61 -3.58 13.85
N LYS A 183 4.24 -2.29 13.88
CA LYS A 183 4.33 -1.42 15.07
C LYS A 183 3.09 -1.49 15.98
N LYS A 184 2.15 -2.40 15.71
CA LYS A 184 0.91 -2.62 16.49
C LYS A 184 0.00 -1.39 16.58
N PHE A 185 -0.01 -0.49 15.58
CA PHE A 185 -0.96 0.59 15.50
C PHE A 185 -2.39 0.07 15.31
N ARG A 186 -3.35 0.79 15.89
CA ARG A 186 -4.78 0.49 15.74
C ARG A 186 -5.26 1.06 14.42
N ILE A 187 -5.72 0.17 13.52
CA ILE A 187 -6.23 0.52 12.20
C ILE A 187 -7.71 0.22 12.18
N SER A 188 -8.54 1.17 11.75
CA SER A 188 -9.97 1.00 11.52
C SER A 188 -10.39 1.50 10.14
N GLU A 189 -11.61 1.18 9.75
CA GLU A 189 -12.21 1.64 8.51
C GLU A 189 -13.55 2.34 8.79
N VAL A 190 -13.85 3.35 8.00
CA VAL A 190 -15.15 4.04 8.01
C VAL A 190 -15.71 4.08 6.58
N PRO A 191 -17.04 4.03 6.40
CA PRO A 191 -17.64 4.07 5.07
C PRO A 191 -17.52 5.48 4.46
N ILE A 192 -17.08 5.54 3.19
CA ILE A 192 -17.06 6.76 2.38
C ILE A 192 -17.80 6.55 1.08
N LYS A 193 -18.29 7.64 0.49
CA LYS A 193 -18.90 7.64 -0.84
C LYS A 193 -17.93 8.20 -1.87
N ILE A 194 -17.89 7.58 -3.05
CA ILE A 194 -17.09 8.04 -4.17
C ILE A 194 -17.98 8.30 -5.38
N PHE A 195 -17.72 9.41 -6.06
CA PHE A 195 -18.32 9.71 -7.35
C PHE A 195 -17.38 9.27 -8.47
N TYR A 196 -17.90 8.43 -9.37
CA TYR A 196 -17.21 8.07 -10.60
C TYR A 196 -17.86 8.83 -11.75
N ASP A 197 -17.45 10.09 -12.00
CA ASP A 197 -17.77 10.75 -13.26
C ASP A 197 -16.82 10.25 -14.35
N GLY A 198 -17.35 9.92 -15.53
CA GLY A 198 -16.76 9.02 -16.54
C GLY A 198 -15.38 9.38 -17.11
N ASP A 199 -14.80 10.57 -16.87
CA ASP A 199 -13.57 11.03 -17.51
C ASP A 199 -12.37 11.28 -16.56
N THR A 200 -12.42 10.86 -15.30
CA THR A 200 -11.50 11.33 -14.27
C THR A 200 -10.24 10.47 -14.04
N SER A 201 -9.98 9.40 -14.77
CA SER A 201 -8.74 8.62 -14.57
C SER A 201 -7.76 8.77 -15.73
N THR A 202 -6.76 9.61 -15.56
CA THR A 202 -5.62 9.81 -16.49
C THR A 202 -4.65 8.62 -16.57
N HIS A 203 -4.86 7.54 -15.83
CA HIS A 203 -3.91 6.44 -15.71
C HIS A 203 -4.42 5.10 -16.21
N ASN A 204 -3.55 4.39 -16.94
CA ASN A 204 -3.84 3.07 -17.51
C ASN A 204 -4.00 2.01 -16.40
N PRO A 205 -5.17 1.37 -16.22
CA PRO A 205 -5.47 0.50 -15.05
C PRO A 205 -4.57 -0.71 -14.91
N ILE A 206 -3.98 -1.19 -16.02
CA ILE A 206 -3.17 -2.42 -16.06
C ILE A 206 -1.77 -2.16 -15.50
N THR A 207 -1.14 -1.05 -15.87
CA THR A 207 0.21 -0.70 -15.38
C THR A 207 0.20 -0.34 -13.90
N HIS A 208 -0.89 0.27 -13.40
CA HIS A 208 -1.06 0.55 -11.97
C HIS A 208 -1.27 -0.71 -11.14
N GLY A 209 -2.12 -1.62 -11.60
CA GLY A 209 -2.38 -2.87 -10.88
C GLY A 209 -1.12 -3.72 -10.69
N SER A 210 -0.28 -3.84 -11.72
CA SER A 210 0.96 -4.62 -11.65
C SER A 210 1.99 -4.02 -10.68
N SER A 211 2.19 -2.71 -10.69
CA SER A 211 3.14 -2.05 -9.78
C SER A 211 2.75 -2.21 -8.31
N VAL A 212 1.46 -2.10 -7.99
CA VAL A 212 0.95 -2.30 -6.63
C VAL A 212 1.12 -3.75 -6.18
N ILE A 213 0.85 -4.74 -7.05
CA ILE A 213 1.06 -6.16 -6.74
C ILE A 213 2.54 -6.41 -6.44
N ILE A 214 3.46 -5.93 -7.28
CA ILE A 214 4.90 -6.09 -7.09
C ILE A 214 5.35 -5.47 -5.76
N SER A 215 4.91 -4.24 -5.46
CA SER A 215 5.23 -3.58 -4.20
C SER A 215 4.68 -4.33 -2.98
N THR A 216 3.44 -4.84 -3.07
CA THR A 216 2.83 -5.64 -2.00
C THR A 216 3.61 -6.93 -1.76
N ILE A 217 3.99 -7.64 -2.83
CA ILE A 217 4.84 -8.84 -2.76
C ILE A 217 6.18 -8.51 -2.11
N LYS A 218 6.85 -7.44 -2.57
CA LYS A 218 8.13 -6.96 -2.03
C LYS A 218 8.04 -6.72 -0.52
N TYR A 219 7.07 -5.94 -0.06
CA TYR A 219 6.93 -5.64 1.37
C TYR A 219 6.53 -6.86 2.20
N THR A 220 5.64 -7.71 1.68
CA THR A 220 5.24 -8.95 2.35
C THR A 220 6.42 -9.91 2.51
N SER A 221 7.21 -10.09 1.45
CA SER A 221 8.38 -10.96 1.45
C SER A 221 9.47 -10.48 2.42
N LEU A 222 9.66 -9.17 2.57
CA LEU A 222 10.60 -8.58 3.54
C LEU A 222 10.09 -8.65 4.98
N GLN A 223 8.78 -8.52 5.22
CA GLN A 223 8.24 -8.55 6.58
C GLN A 223 8.18 -9.97 7.18
N ARG A 224 7.95 -10.97 6.36
CA ARG A 224 7.81 -12.38 6.78
C ARG A 224 8.53 -13.34 5.83
N PRO A 225 9.86 -13.26 5.72
CA PRO A 225 10.61 -14.04 4.72
C PRO A 225 10.49 -15.55 4.94
N LEU A 226 10.50 -16.00 6.19
CA LEU A 226 10.34 -17.43 6.51
C LEU A 226 8.97 -17.99 6.11
N THR A 227 7.91 -17.19 6.22
CA THR A 227 6.58 -17.62 5.78
C THR A 227 6.44 -17.56 4.28
N PHE A 228 6.96 -16.51 3.65
CA PHE A 228 6.79 -16.24 2.22
C PHE A 228 7.62 -17.18 1.33
N TYR A 229 8.86 -17.43 1.71
CA TYR A 229 9.78 -18.32 0.97
C TYR A 229 9.95 -19.69 1.60
N GLY A 230 9.87 -19.79 2.94
CA GLY A 230 10.10 -21.05 3.66
C GLY A 230 8.97 -22.05 3.47
N ILE A 231 7.69 -21.63 3.51
CA ILE A 231 6.57 -22.58 3.27
C ILE A 231 6.63 -23.18 1.86
N PRO A 232 6.74 -22.38 0.76
CA PRO A 232 6.93 -22.95 -0.57
C PRO A 232 8.18 -23.84 -0.67
N SER A 233 9.30 -23.47 -0.03
CA SER A 233 10.52 -24.29 0.00
C SER A 233 10.23 -25.70 0.51
N VAL A 234 9.59 -25.82 1.69
CA VAL A 234 9.26 -27.11 2.28
C VAL A 234 8.35 -27.93 1.34
N ILE A 235 7.37 -27.30 0.71
CA ILE A 235 6.48 -27.97 -0.25
C ILE A 235 7.29 -28.52 -1.44
N PHE A 236 8.17 -27.70 -2.04
CA PHE A 236 9.00 -28.14 -3.17
C PHE A 236 9.98 -29.26 -2.77
N LEU A 237 10.57 -29.19 -1.58
CA LEU A 237 11.45 -30.25 -1.06
C LEU A 237 10.69 -31.57 -0.83
N LEU A 238 9.47 -31.51 -0.29
CA LEU A 238 8.64 -32.71 -0.11
C LEU A 238 8.25 -33.34 -1.46
N ILE A 239 7.81 -32.51 -2.44
CA ILE A 239 7.50 -32.97 -3.79
C ILE A 239 8.74 -33.57 -4.43
N GLY A 240 9.87 -32.89 -4.35
CA GLY A 240 11.16 -33.42 -4.88
C GLY A 240 11.58 -34.72 -4.24
N GLY A 241 11.40 -34.89 -2.91
CA GLY A 241 11.63 -36.11 -2.20
C GLY A 241 10.78 -37.29 -2.69
N VAL A 242 9.47 -37.02 -2.94
CA VAL A 242 8.58 -38.06 -3.52
C VAL A 242 9.06 -38.48 -4.91
N PHE A 243 9.37 -37.51 -5.79
CA PHE A 243 9.86 -37.85 -7.14
C PHE A 243 11.24 -38.51 -7.11
N SER A 244 12.13 -38.20 -6.16
CA SER A 244 13.39 -38.90 -5.94
C SER A 244 13.16 -40.35 -5.56
N TYR A 245 12.23 -40.58 -4.65
CA TYR A 245 11.87 -41.94 -4.23
C TYR A 245 11.32 -42.76 -5.40
N LEU A 246 10.40 -42.19 -6.19
CA LEU A 246 9.85 -42.87 -7.38
C LEU A 246 10.91 -43.12 -8.45
N ALA A 247 11.88 -42.24 -8.64
CA ALA A 247 12.99 -42.41 -9.57
C ALA A 247 13.91 -43.59 -9.14
N ILE A 248 14.17 -43.73 -7.82
CA ILE A 248 14.97 -44.82 -7.25
C ILE A 248 14.22 -46.16 -7.40
N GLN A 249 12.92 -46.21 -7.07
CA GLN A 249 12.12 -47.42 -7.28
C GLN A 249 12.13 -47.87 -8.72
N TYR A 250 11.88 -46.95 -9.67
CA TYR A 250 11.92 -47.26 -11.10
C TYR A 250 13.28 -47.81 -11.54
N TYR A 251 14.39 -47.24 -10.98
CA TYR A 251 15.74 -47.76 -11.26
C TYR A 251 15.94 -49.17 -10.73
N VAL A 252 15.45 -49.48 -9.54
CA VAL A 252 15.55 -50.83 -8.94
C VAL A 252 14.79 -51.88 -9.74
N GLU A 253 13.58 -51.49 -10.25
CA GLU A 253 12.72 -52.43 -11.00
C GLU A 253 13.17 -52.63 -12.44
N VAL A 254 13.60 -51.57 -13.13
CA VAL A 254 13.85 -51.59 -14.58
C VAL A 254 15.34 -51.57 -14.93
N GLY A 255 16.24 -51.32 -13.96
CA GLY A 255 17.68 -51.24 -14.19
C GLY A 255 18.13 -49.99 -14.99
N ARG A 256 17.24 -49.00 -15.23
CA ARG A 256 17.51 -47.78 -15.97
C ARG A 256 16.93 -46.59 -15.24
N LEU A 257 17.63 -45.44 -15.33
CA LEU A 257 17.10 -44.17 -14.81
C LEU A 257 15.96 -43.67 -15.69
N SER A 258 14.84 -43.31 -15.09
CA SER A 258 13.78 -42.53 -15.77
C SER A 258 14.22 -41.08 -15.87
N THR A 259 14.57 -40.63 -17.06
CA THR A 259 15.01 -39.25 -17.32
C THR A 259 13.99 -38.23 -16.83
N ASN A 260 12.68 -38.47 -17.06
CA ASN A 260 11.61 -37.58 -16.66
C ASN A 260 11.51 -37.44 -15.15
N LEU A 261 11.47 -38.54 -14.41
CA LEU A 261 11.39 -38.54 -12.94
C LEU A 261 12.62 -37.88 -12.31
N THR A 262 13.81 -38.15 -12.87
CA THR A 262 15.08 -37.60 -12.37
C THR A 262 15.13 -36.07 -12.59
N ILE A 263 14.73 -35.58 -13.78
CA ILE A 263 14.73 -34.16 -14.06
C ILE A 263 13.69 -33.42 -13.17
N ILE A 264 12.48 -33.96 -13.02
CA ILE A 264 11.45 -33.37 -12.18
C ILE A 264 11.95 -33.30 -10.72
N SER A 265 12.51 -34.42 -10.22
CA SER A 265 13.07 -34.48 -8.87
C SER A 265 14.18 -33.44 -8.67
N ALA A 266 15.19 -33.43 -9.52
CA ALA A 266 16.33 -32.53 -9.41
C ALA A 266 15.89 -31.06 -9.46
N THR A 267 14.98 -30.73 -10.38
CA THR A 267 14.49 -29.35 -10.54
C THR A 267 13.68 -28.91 -9.32
N THR A 268 12.77 -29.76 -8.79
CA THR A 268 11.96 -29.40 -7.62
C THR A 268 12.79 -29.28 -6.36
N VAL A 269 13.76 -30.18 -6.13
CA VAL A 269 14.70 -30.07 -5.01
C VAL A 269 15.55 -28.82 -5.10
N LEU A 270 16.08 -28.50 -6.30
CA LEU A 270 16.88 -27.29 -6.50
C LEU A 270 16.07 -26.02 -6.19
N ILE A 271 14.84 -25.92 -6.71
CA ILE A 271 13.94 -24.80 -6.40
C ILE A 271 13.69 -24.72 -4.89
N GLY A 272 13.42 -25.84 -4.23
CA GLY A 272 13.21 -25.90 -2.79
C GLY A 272 14.42 -25.38 -2.00
N ILE A 273 15.64 -25.80 -2.36
CA ILE A 273 16.88 -25.34 -1.72
C ILE A 273 17.09 -23.85 -1.92
N VAL A 274 16.91 -23.34 -3.14
CA VAL A 274 17.07 -21.89 -3.44
C VAL A 274 16.09 -21.06 -2.62
N LEU A 275 14.83 -21.49 -2.53
CA LEU A 275 13.82 -20.79 -1.71
C LEU A 275 14.16 -20.84 -0.22
N LEU A 276 14.72 -21.94 0.29
CA LEU A 276 15.12 -22.08 1.69
C LEU A 276 16.28 -21.13 2.03
N ILE A 277 17.30 -21.11 1.19
CA ILE A 277 18.45 -20.22 1.36
C ILE A 277 17.97 -18.76 1.34
N THR A 278 17.11 -18.39 0.37
CA THR A 278 16.51 -17.05 0.29
C THR A 278 15.74 -16.70 1.56
N ALA A 279 14.93 -17.63 2.09
CA ALA A 279 14.17 -17.40 3.32
C ALA A 279 15.09 -17.10 4.52
N ILE A 280 16.16 -17.87 4.69
CA ILE A 280 17.12 -17.73 5.79
C ILE A 280 17.93 -16.43 5.65
N LEU A 281 18.45 -16.14 4.46
CA LEU A 281 19.25 -14.95 4.21
C LEU A 281 18.44 -13.66 4.44
N LEU A 282 17.21 -13.60 3.91
CA LEU A 282 16.35 -12.44 4.12
C LEU A 282 15.93 -12.30 5.58
N PHE A 283 15.65 -13.40 6.27
CA PHE A 283 15.34 -13.39 7.70
C PHE A 283 16.50 -12.83 8.52
N SER A 284 17.71 -13.31 8.29
CA SER A 284 18.92 -12.85 8.97
C SER A 284 19.17 -11.36 8.70
N LEU A 285 19.10 -10.92 7.43
CA LEU A 285 19.30 -9.53 7.05
C LEU A 285 18.28 -8.59 7.72
N VAL A 286 17.01 -8.97 7.70
CA VAL A 286 15.93 -8.18 8.32
C VAL A 286 16.10 -8.11 9.83
N SER A 287 16.54 -9.22 10.48
CA SER A 287 16.81 -9.24 11.93
C SER A 287 17.93 -8.28 12.31
N VAL A 288 19.06 -8.29 11.60
CA VAL A 288 20.19 -7.38 11.85
C VAL A 288 19.79 -5.90 11.65
N VAL A 289 18.98 -5.62 10.61
CA VAL A 289 18.50 -4.23 10.38
C VAL A 289 17.54 -3.77 11.47
N ARG A 290 16.76 -4.68 12.07
CA ARG A 290 15.87 -4.34 13.19
C ARG A 290 16.64 -4.05 14.47
N GLU A 291 17.62 -4.90 14.81
CA GLU A 291 18.46 -4.70 16.00
C GLU A 291 19.26 -3.39 16.00
N ARG A 292 19.61 -2.86 14.82
CA ARG A 292 20.30 -1.55 14.70
C ARG A 292 19.38 -0.34 14.86
N LYS A 293 18.06 -0.53 14.89
CA LYS A 293 17.07 0.57 14.97
C LYS A 293 16.46 0.72 16.38
N ASP A 294 16.68 -0.26 17.22
CA ASP A 294 16.38 -0.24 18.65
C ASP A 294 17.63 0.23 19.42
#